data_adfae12b37ffd0ba49136d82cbb109bd
#
_entry.id   adfae12b37ffd0ba49136d82cbb109bd
#
_cell.length_a   1.000
_cell.length_b   1.000
_cell.length_c   1.000
_cell.angle_alpha   90.00
_cell.angle_beta   90.00
_cell.angle_gamma   90.00
#
_symmetry.space_group_name_H-M   'P 1'
#
loop_
_entity.id
_entity.type
_entity.pdbx_description
1 polymer ?
#
loop_
_entity_poly.entity_id
_entity_poly.type
_entity_poly.pdbx_seq_one_letter_code
_entity_poly.pdbx_strand_id
1 'polypeptide(L)'
;MQAAGVSRYTGTAAAPGTRVLEDCSVSLPPGQLTAIVGPSGAGKSSLMYCLSGLDKPNAGNVWVSGIDVYALSRQQRAVALRERVGFVFQQYNLVSYLTVEENVALPVSLAGSKTDRPHMESLLATFSLRQQRRVLAATLSGGEQQRVALCRAMLLRPEVIYADEPTGALDTGNTLLVLDVLRDLATGGTNVVMVTHDVDAAARADRVVFMRDGRVAEVSGRLSATDVLAGMRGPVAAAGEIGEA
;
A
#
# COMPACT_ATOMS: atom_id res chain seq x y z
N MET A 1 -12.78 -4.36 3.12
CA MET A 1 -11.68 -5.02 3.85
C MET A 1 -11.78 -4.69 5.34
N GLN A 2 -11.42 -5.62 6.22
CA GLN A 2 -11.51 -5.43 7.67
C GLN A 2 -10.33 -6.09 8.38
N ALA A 3 -9.88 -5.49 9.47
CA ALA A 3 -8.95 -6.10 10.43
C ALA A 3 -9.51 -5.92 11.84
N ALA A 4 -9.35 -6.92 12.69
CA ALA A 4 -9.76 -6.89 14.08
C ALA A 4 -8.65 -7.45 14.98
N GLY A 5 -8.20 -6.65 15.95
CA GLY A 5 -7.25 -7.05 16.98
C GLY A 5 -5.87 -7.44 16.46
N VAL A 6 -5.44 -6.92 15.30
CA VAL A 6 -4.17 -7.30 14.66
C VAL A 6 -3.00 -6.86 15.51
N SER A 7 -2.18 -7.83 15.95
CA SER A 7 -0.95 -7.59 16.70
C SER A 7 0.23 -8.30 16.03
N ARG A 8 1.40 -7.65 16.02
CA ARG A 8 2.62 -8.16 15.38
C ARG A 8 3.85 -7.88 16.25
N TYR A 9 4.65 -8.92 16.46
CA TYR A 9 5.92 -8.85 17.20
C TYR A 9 7.06 -9.28 16.28
N THR A 10 8.21 -8.62 16.37
CA THR A 10 9.47 -9.08 15.76
C THR A 10 10.17 -9.98 16.78
N GLY A 11 10.78 -11.07 16.32
CA GLY A 11 11.50 -12.01 17.18
C GLY A 11 10.99 -13.44 17.08
N THR A 12 11.70 -14.35 17.70
CA THR A 12 11.33 -15.77 17.79
C THR A 12 10.65 -16.07 19.13
N ALA A 13 9.99 -17.22 19.23
CA ALA A 13 9.39 -17.68 20.51
C ALA A 13 10.38 -17.75 21.70
N ALA A 14 11.70 -17.76 21.42
CA ALA A 14 12.75 -17.86 22.43
C ALA A 14 13.32 -16.48 22.85
N ALA A 15 13.02 -15.38 22.15
CA ALA A 15 13.45 -14.03 22.50
C ALA A 15 12.25 -13.08 22.38
N PRO A 16 11.87 -12.35 23.46
CA PRO A 16 10.77 -11.40 23.41
C PRO A 16 11.11 -10.33 22.37
N GLY A 17 10.36 -10.33 21.27
CA GLY A 17 10.56 -9.40 20.18
C GLY A 17 9.98 -8.03 20.47
N THR A 18 10.44 -7.04 19.74
CA THR A 18 9.84 -5.70 19.75
C THR A 18 8.42 -5.77 19.22
N ARG A 19 7.48 -5.16 19.92
CA ARG A 19 6.10 -4.99 19.46
C ARG A 19 6.08 -3.98 18.31
N VAL A 20 5.55 -4.40 17.18
CA VAL A 20 5.43 -3.56 15.96
C VAL A 20 4.00 -3.09 15.78
N LEU A 21 3.02 -3.97 16.06
CA LEU A 21 1.59 -3.66 16.03
C LEU A 21 0.94 -4.18 17.30
N GLU A 22 -0.02 -3.41 17.80
CA GLU A 22 -0.78 -3.75 19.02
C GLU A 22 -2.26 -3.44 18.83
N ASP A 23 -3.07 -4.49 18.83
CA ASP A 23 -4.55 -4.43 18.80
C ASP A 23 -5.11 -3.49 17.72
N CYS A 24 -4.53 -3.55 16.52
CA CYS A 24 -4.96 -2.72 15.41
C CYS A 24 -6.28 -3.24 14.84
N SER A 25 -7.31 -2.41 14.91
CA SER A 25 -8.61 -2.68 14.29
C SER A 25 -8.95 -1.56 13.31
N VAL A 26 -9.30 -1.93 12.07
CA VAL A 26 -9.66 -0.97 11.03
C VAL A 26 -10.63 -1.58 10.02
N SER A 27 -11.61 -0.78 9.59
CA SER A 27 -12.53 -1.13 8.52
C SER A 27 -12.32 -0.17 7.35
N LEU A 28 -12.04 -0.72 6.17
CA LEU A 28 -11.78 0.02 4.94
C LEU A 28 -12.90 -0.31 3.94
N PRO A 29 -13.83 0.61 3.72
CA PRO A 29 -14.93 0.44 2.78
C PRO A 29 -14.43 0.23 1.34
N PRO A 30 -15.20 -0.46 0.47
CA PRO A 30 -14.83 -0.65 -0.93
C PRO A 30 -14.84 0.68 -1.71
N GLY A 31 -14.03 0.75 -2.76
CA GLY A 31 -14.03 1.88 -3.68
C GLY A 31 -13.51 3.18 -3.07
N GLN A 32 -12.58 3.10 -2.12
CA GLN A 32 -11.97 4.27 -1.49
C GLN A 32 -10.45 4.22 -1.56
N LEU A 33 -9.84 5.40 -1.71
CA LEU A 33 -8.43 5.62 -1.46
C LEU A 33 -8.24 5.90 0.04
N THR A 34 -7.54 5.01 0.73
CA THR A 34 -7.19 5.17 2.15
C THR A 34 -5.70 5.44 2.29
N ALA A 35 -5.34 6.51 2.99
CA ALA A 35 -3.96 6.79 3.38
C ALA A 35 -3.71 6.30 4.82
N ILE A 36 -2.62 5.56 5.04
CA ILE A 36 -2.10 5.22 6.36
C ILE A 36 -0.91 6.14 6.63
N VAL A 37 -1.02 6.98 7.63
CA VAL A 37 -0.03 8.01 7.96
C VAL A 37 0.44 7.90 9.42
N GLY A 38 1.57 8.52 9.73
CA GLY A 38 2.14 8.56 11.08
C GLY A 38 3.66 8.67 11.06
N PRO A 39 4.32 8.85 12.21
CA PRO A 39 5.77 8.98 12.28
C PRO A 39 6.51 7.72 11.78
N SER A 40 7.82 7.88 11.52
CA SER A 40 8.67 6.74 11.20
C SER A 40 8.65 5.73 12.36
N GLY A 41 8.60 4.44 12.04
CA GLY A 41 8.52 3.40 13.07
C GLY A 41 7.13 3.15 13.67
N ALA A 42 6.09 3.91 13.29
CA ALA A 42 4.73 3.74 13.82
C ALA A 42 4.03 2.43 13.42
N GLY A 43 4.65 1.59 12.56
CA GLY A 43 4.09 0.32 12.13
C GLY A 43 3.23 0.35 10.86
N LYS A 44 3.23 1.46 10.11
CA LYS A 44 2.39 1.66 8.90
C LYS A 44 2.53 0.55 7.86
N SER A 45 3.74 0.31 7.35
CA SER A 45 4.00 -0.74 6.36
C SER A 45 3.72 -2.13 6.94
N SER A 46 4.00 -2.35 8.23
CA SER A 46 3.69 -3.61 8.90
C SER A 46 2.18 -3.87 8.97
N LEU A 47 1.38 -2.84 9.27
CA LEU A 47 -0.09 -2.96 9.22
C LEU A 47 -0.54 -3.29 7.79
N MET A 48 -0.05 -2.55 6.80
CA MET A 48 -0.39 -2.80 5.39
C MET A 48 -0.01 -4.21 4.95
N TYR A 49 1.17 -4.74 5.35
CA TYR A 49 1.58 -6.11 5.02
C TYR A 49 0.72 -7.18 5.74
N CYS A 50 0.27 -6.90 6.96
CA CYS A 50 -0.72 -7.77 7.61
C CYS A 50 -2.07 -7.72 6.89
N LEU A 51 -2.57 -6.54 6.52
CA LEU A 51 -3.83 -6.36 5.78
C LEU A 51 -3.82 -7.07 4.43
N SER A 52 -2.67 -7.11 3.78
CA SER A 52 -2.49 -7.68 2.44
C SER A 52 -2.27 -9.20 2.39
N GLY A 53 -2.09 -9.83 3.55
CA GLY A 53 -1.78 -11.25 3.63
C GLY A 53 -0.31 -11.62 3.38
N LEU A 54 0.58 -10.63 3.19
CA LEU A 54 2.02 -10.88 3.01
C LEU A 54 2.69 -11.28 4.31
N ASP A 55 2.37 -10.60 5.41
CA ASP A 55 2.95 -10.88 6.72
C ASP A 55 1.87 -11.31 7.72
N LYS A 56 2.05 -12.54 8.26
CA LYS A 56 1.07 -13.09 9.19
C LYS A 56 1.17 -12.40 10.55
N PRO A 57 0.09 -11.82 11.09
CA PRO A 57 0.07 -11.28 12.44
C PRO A 57 0.22 -12.40 13.48
N ASN A 58 0.64 -12.05 14.70
CA ASN A 58 0.71 -12.96 15.83
C ASN A 58 -0.65 -13.18 16.48
N ALA A 59 -1.54 -12.17 16.37
CA ALA A 59 -2.93 -12.24 16.85
C ALA A 59 -3.83 -11.39 15.96
N GLY A 60 -5.13 -11.62 16.06
CA GLY A 60 -6.16 -10.93 15.27
C GLY A 60 -6.47 -11.60 13.94
N ASN A 61 -7.47 -11.05 13.25
CA ASN A 61 -7.99 -11.56 11.98
C ASN A 61 -8.02 -10.47 10.92
N VAL A 62 -7.89 -10.87 9.66
CA VAL A 62 -7.97 -9.97 8.50
C VAL A 62 -8.88 -10.59 7.44
N TRP A 63 -9.86 -9.80 7.00
CA TRP A 63 -10.78 -10.20 5.92
C TRP A 63 -10.58 -9.31 4.69
N VAL A 64 -10.29 -9.96 3.57
CA VAL A 64 -10.22 -9.32 2.25
C VAL A 64 -11.33 -9.91 1.40
N SER A 65 -12.24 -9.08 0.91
CA SER A 65 -13.39 -9.52 0.10
C SER A 65 -14.20 -10.66 0.76
N GLY A 66 -14.36 -10.59 2.08
CA GLY A 66 -15.10 -11.59 2.87
C GLY A 66 -14.31 -12.87 3.20
N ILE A 67 -13.08 -13.02 2.73
CA ILE A 67 -12.21 -14.17 3.00
C ILE A 67 -11.36 -13.86 4.24
N ASP A 68 -11.42 -14.69 5.28
CA ASP A 68 -10.45 -14.66 6.37
C ASP A 68 -9.09 -15.15 5.85
N VAL A 69 -8.18 -14.18 5.65
CA VAL A 69 -6.89 -14.39 4.98
C VAL A 69 -6.01 -15.35 5.75
N TYR A 70 -6.08 -15.34 7.08
CA TYR A 70 -5.18 -16.12 7.92
C TYR A 70 -5.77 -17.43 8.45
N ALA A 71 -7.06 -17.69 8.19
CA ALA A 71 -7.65 -19.01 8.31
C ALA A 71 -7.16 -19.97 7.21
N LEU A 72 -6.70 -19.42 6.07
CA LEU A 72 -6.16 -20.18 4.96
C LEU A 72 -4.71 -20.65 5.23
N SER A 73 -4.35 -21.83 4.71
CA SER A 73 -2.95 -22.23 4.61
C SER A 73 -2.15 -21.25 3.74
N ARG A 74 -0.83 -21.22 3.89
CA ARG A 74 0.04 -20.33 3.10
C ARG A 74 -0.19 -20.48 1.59
N GLN A 75 -0.36 -21.71 1.10
CA GLN A 75 -0.57 -21.97 -0.31
C GLN A 75 -1.96 -21.50 -0.77
N GLN A 76 -3.01 -21.83 -0.03
CA GLN A 76 -4.38 -21.38 -0.33
C GLN A 76 -4.47 -19.85 -0.33
N ARG A 77 -3.84 -19.18 0.65
CA ARG A 77 -3.77 -17.73 0.73
C ARG A 77 -3.07 -17.12 -0.48
N ALA A 78 -1.91 -17.66 -0.88
CA ALA A 78 -1.20 -17.19 -2.06
C ALA A 78 -2.03 -17.30 -3.34
N VAL A 79 -2.79 -18.39 -3.49
CA VAL A 79 -3.72 -18.56 -4.63
C VAL A 79 -4.88 -17.58 -4.54
N ALA A 80 -5.52 -17.47 -3.36
CA ALA A 80 -6.69 -16.59 -3.17
C ALA A 80 -6.39 -15.12 -3.39
N LEU A 81 -5.19 -14.66 -3.03
CA LEU A 81 -4.79 -13.25 -3.12
C LEU A 81 -4.11 -12.87 -4.44
N ARG A 82 -3.58 -13.85 -5.19
CA ARG A 82 -2.81 -13.62 -6.42
C ARG A 82 -3.51 -12.71 -7.43
N GLU A 83 -4.80 -12.93 -7.64
CA GLU A 83 -5.59 -12.20 -8.63
C GLU A 83 -6.36 -11.02 -8.03
N ARG A 84 -6.46 -10.98 -6.68
CA ARG A 84 -7.28 -9.99 -5.96
C ARG A 84 -6.48 -8.83 -5.42
N VAL A 85 -5.16 -9.01 -5.28
CA VAL A 85 -4.30 -8.04 -4.59
C VAL A 85 -3.15 -7.62 -5.50
N GLY A 86 -3.05 -6.32 -5.74
CA GLY A 86 -1.91 -5.67 -6.38
C GLY A 86 -0.99 -5.02 -5.37
N PHE A 87 0.32 -5.04 -5.65
CA PHE A 87 1.33 -4.40 -4.81
C PHE A 87 2.20 -3.43 -5.58
N VAL A 88 2.38 -2.25 -5.00
CA VAL A 88 3.38 -1.26 -5.39
C VAL A 88 4.30 -1.05 -4.19
N PHE A 89 5.52 -1.55 -4.28
CA PHE A 89 6.51 -1.46 -3.21
C PHE A 89 7.37 -0.21 -3.35
N GLN A 90 7.87 0.31 -2.24
CA GLN A 90 8.77 1.46 -2.19
C GLN A 90 10.02 1.28 -3.07
N GLN A 91 10.58 0.08 -3.14
CA GLN A 91 11.74 -0.27 -3.98
C GLN A 91 11.34 -0.88 -5.33
N TYR A 92 10.09 -0.67 -5.78
CA TYR A 92 9.51 -1.15 -7.04
C TYR A 92 9.49 -2.68 -7.20
N ASN A 93 10.47 -3.40 -6.69
CA ASN A 93 10.64 -4.86 -6.77
C ASN A 93 10.48 -5.40 -8.21
N LEU A 94 11.08 -4.71 -9.17
CA LEU A 94 11.17 -5.17 -10.54
C LEU A 94 12.28 -6.18 -10.69
N VAL A 95 12.08 -7.12 -11.60
CA VAL A 95 13.10 -8.07 -12.00
C VAL A 95 14.01 -7.37 -13.02
N SER A 96 15.25 -7.06 -12.62
CA SER A 96 16.16 -6.16 -13.33
C SER A 96 16.53 -6.62 -14.74
N TYR A 97 16.61 -7.94 -14.97
CA TYR A 97 16.95 -8.56 -16.25
C TYR A 97 15.73 -8.86 -17.15
N LEU A 98 14.51 -8.52 -16.71
CA LEU A 98 13.31 -8.54 -17.53
C LEU A 98 13.06 -7.15 -18.12
N THR A 99 12.44 -7.15 -19.30
CA THR A 99 11.95 -5.93 -19.95
C THR A 99 10.74 -5.35 -19.19
N VAL A 100 10.34 -4.14 -19.55
CA VAL A 100 9.10 -3.52 -19.04
C VAL A 100 7.90 -4.42 -19.26
N GLU A 101 7.70 -4.92 -20.50
CA GLU A 101 6.57 -5.80 -20.86
C GLU A 101 6.58 -7.08 -20.02
N GLU A 102 7.73 -7.71 -19.85
CA GLU A 102 7.86 -8.94 -19.07
C GLU A 102 7.63 -8.71 -17.58
N ASN A 103 8.11 -7.60 -17.01
CA ASN A 103 7.82 -7.23 -15.63
C ASN A 103 6.31 -7.00 -15.39
N VAL A 104 5.65 -6.29 -16.32
CA VAL A 104 4.20 -6.04 -16.23
C VAL A 104 3.43 -7.34 -16.35
N ALA A 105 3.80 -8.24 -17.27
CA ALA A 105 3.14 -9.53 -17.48
C ALA A 105 3.46 -10.59 -16.41
N LEU A 106 4.47 -10.37 -15.55
CA LEU A 106 4.98 -11.38 -14.62
C LEU A 106 3.90 -12.02 -13.73
N PRO A 107 2.97 -11.27 -13.10
CA PRO A 107 1.92 -11.88 -12.26
C PRO A 107 1.02 -12.84 -13.05
N VAL A 108 0.68 -12.49 -14.27
CA VAL A 108 -0.16 -13.30 -15.18
C VAL A 108 0.57 -14.56 -15.60
N SER A 109 1.87 -14.44 -15.94
CA SER A 109 2.72 -15.56 -16.31
C SER A 109 2.87 -16.56 -15.15
N LEU A 110 3.06 -16.07 -13.93
CA LEU A 110 3.14 -16.89 -12.71
C LEU A 110 1.80 -17.56 -12.35
N ALA A 111 0.68 -16.97 -12.77
CA ALA A 111 -0.65 -17.56 -12.62
C ALA A 111 -0.94 -18.64 -13.69
N GLY A 112 -0.08 -18.81 -14.69
CA GLY A 112 -0.32 -19.70 -15.83
C GLY A 112 -1.44 -19.22 -16.76
N SER A 113 -1.80 -17.94 -16.68
CA SER A 113 -2.88 -17.32 -17.43
C SER A 113 -2.37 -16.62 -18.70
N LYS A 114 -3.26 -16.33 -19.63
CA LYS A 114 -2.91 -15.55 -20.82
C LYS A 114 -3.00 -14.05 -20.50
N THR A 115 -1.98 -13.31 -20.91
CA THR A 115 -1.96 -11.85 -20.75
C THR A 115 -3.04 -11.19 -21.62
N ASP A 116 -3.87 -10.35 -21.03
CA ASP A 116 -4.77 -9.44 -21.71
C ASP A 116 -3.93 -8.33 -22.38
N ARG A 117 -3.50 -8.59 -23.63
CA ARG A 117 -2.63 -7.67 -24.38
C ARG A 117 -3.26 -6.29 -24.60
N PRO A 118 -4.55 -6.14 -24.99
CA PRO A 118 -5.18 -4.84 -25.11
C PRO A 118 -5.14 -4.04 -23.80
N HIS A 119 -5.40 -4.67 -22.66
CA HIS A 119 -5.34 -4.01 -21.35
C HIS A 119 -3.91 -3.60 -21.00
N MET A 120 -2.93 -4.47 -21.20
CA MET A 120 -1.52 -4.15 -20.98
C MET A 120 -1.07 -2.97 -21.85
N GLU A 121 -1.44 -2.92 -23.14
CA GLU A 121 -1.13 -1.80 -24.03
C GLU A 121 -1.77 -0.49 -23.56
N SER A 122 -3.01 -0.56 -23.04
CA SER A 122 -3.68 0.59 -22.42
C SER A 122 -2.92 1.10 -21.21
N LEU A 123 -2.50 0.21 -20.30
CA LEU A 123 -1.70 0.57 -19.12
C LEU A 123 -0.36 1.21 -19.53
N LEU A 124 0.38 0.59 -20.46
CA LEU A 124 1.65 1.13 -20.94
C LEU A 124 1.47 2.52 -21.58
N ALA A 125 0.30 2.78 -22.22
CA ALA A 125 -0.01 4.09 -22.75
C ALA A 125 -0.29 5.12 -21.65
N THR A 126 -1.15 4.77 -20.68
CA THR A 126 -1.51 5.64 -19.56
C THR A 126 -0.27 6.10 -18.80
N PHE A 127 0.68 5.20 -18.62
CA PHE A 127 1.93 5.50 -17.90
C PHE A 127 3.09 5.95 -18.80
N SER A 128 2.83 6.25 -20.09
CA SER A 128 3.84 6.71 -21.08
C SER A 128 5.05 5.76 -21.21
N LEU A 129 4.82 4.45 -21.15
CA LEU A 129 5.83 3.39 -21.21
C LEU A 129 5.87 2.60 -22.53
N ARG A 130 5.05 2.99 -23.53
CA ARG A 130 4.98 2.24 -24.81
C ARG A 130 6.34 2.13 -25.51
N GLN A 131 7.11 3.21 -25.51
CA GLN A 131 8.42 3.23 -26.17
C GLN A 131 9.47 2.40 -25.41
N GLN A 132 9.36 2.34 -24.08
CA GLN A 132 10.25 1.58 -23.20
C GLN A 132 9.87 0.10 -23.07
N ARG A 133 8.82 -0.35 -23.73
CA ARG A 133 8.25 -1.69 -23.60
C ARG A 133 9.30 -2.82 -23.63
N ARG A 134 10.30 -2.72 -24.49
CA ARG A 134 11.38 -3.71 -24.67
C ARG A 134 12.68 -3.35 -23.96
N VAL A 135 12.68 -2.27 -23.19
CA VAL A 135 13.82 -1.82 -22.41
C VAL A 135 13.93 -2.64 -21.13
N LEU A 136 15.14 -3.01 -20.70
CA LEU A 136 15.35 -3.72 -19.45
C LEU A 136 15.05 -2.83 -18.24
N ALA A 137 14.40 -3.38 -17.24
CA ALA A 137 14.01 -2.62 -16.04
C ALA A 137 15.20 -2.00 -15.31
N ALA A 138 16.37 -2.63 -15.37
CA ALA A 138 17.61 -2.11 -14.77
C ALA A 138 18.07 -0.77 -15.35
N THR A 139 17.67 -0.42 -16.57
CA THR A 139 18.14 0.79 -17.25
C THR A 139 17.17 1.96 -17.16
N LEU A 140 16.01 1.73 -16.53
CA LEU A 140 14.97 2.75 -16.33
C LEU A 140 15.33 3.70 -15.20
N SER A 141 14.91 4.95 -15.32
CA SER A 141 14.88 5.90 -14.19
C SER A 141 13.95 5.41 -13.07
N GLY A 142 14.15 5.91 -11.84
CA GLY A 142 13.30 5.54 -10.70
C GLY A 142 11.81 5.81 -10.96
N GLY A 143 11.49 6.94 -11.60
CA GLY A 143 10.11 7.25 -11.96
C GLY A 143 9.52 6.30 -13.01
N GLU A 144 10.31 5.86 -14.00
CA GLU A 144 9.86 4.85 -14.97
C GLU A 144 9.66 3.50 -14.28
N GLN A 145 10.57 3.08 -13.39
CA GLN A 145 10.44 1.84 -12.62
C GLN A 145 9.16 1.85 -11.76
N GLN A 146 8.84 2.98 -11.12
CA GLN A 146 7.61 3.15 -10.36
C GLN A 146 6.37 2.97 -11.24
N ARG A 147 6.35 3.58 -12.42
CA ARG A 147 5.23 3.43 -13.37
C ARG A 147 5.09 1.99 -13.88
N VAL A 148 6.19 1.28 -14.10
CA VAL A 148 6.17 -0.16 -14.42
C VAL A 148 5.58 -0.98 -13.28
N ALA A 149 5.95 -0.68 -12.02
CA ALA A 149 5.40 -1.36 -10.84
C ALA A 149 3.88 -1.15 -10.72
N LEU A 150 3.39 0.06 -11.03
CA LEU A 150 1.95 0.35 -11.09
C LEU A 150 1.25 -0.44 -12.20
N CYS A 151 1.78 -0.44 -13.43
CA CYS A 151 1.24 -1.26 -14.53
C CYS A 151 1.15 -2.74 -14.14
N ARG A 152 2.20 -3.27 -13.51
CA ARG A 152 2.24 -4.66 -13.02
C ARG A 152 1.16 -4.92 -11.98
N ALA A 153 0.97 -4.01 -11.01
CA ALA A 153 -0.04 -4.15 -9.97
C ALA A 153 -1.47 -4.11 -10.53
N MET A 154 -1.69 -3.37 -11.62
CA MET A 154 -3.01 -3.15 -12.22
C MET A 154 -3.40 -4.18 -13.28
N LEU A 155 -2.45 -4.94 -13.84
CA LEU A 155 -2.71 -5.81 -14.99
C LEU A 155 -3.78 -6.88 -14.73
N LEU A 156 -3.85 -7.41 -13.51
CA LEU A 156 -4.84 -8.41 -13.10
C LEU A 156 -6.19 -7.80 -12.67
N ARG A 157 -6.37 -6.48 -12.76
CA ARG A 157 -7.56 -5.76 -12.28
C ARG A 157 -7.92 -6.16 -10.83
N PRO A 158 -7.00 -5.98 -9.88
CA PRO A 158 -7.18 -6.45 -8.52
C PRO A 158 -8.34 -5.73 -7.81
N GLU A 159 -8.93 -6.39 -6.82
CA GLU A 159 -9.95 -5.81 -5.94
C GLU A 159 -9.35 -4.82 -4.94
N VAL A 160 -8.06 -5.03 -4.59
CA VAL A 160 -7.31 -4.18 -3.66
C VAL A 160 -5.92 -3.90 -4.19
N ILE A 161 -5.48 -2.64 -4.14
CA ILE A 161 -4.09 -2.24 -4.39
C ILE A 161 -3.49 -1.70 -3.10
N TYR A 162 -2.35 -2.25 -2.71
CA TYR A 162 -1.50 -1.73 -1.64
C TYR A 162 -0.31 -1.02 -2.22
N ALA A 163 -0.06 0.21 -1.77
CA ALA A 163 1.02 1.06 -2.25
C ALA A 163 1.85 1.58 -1.07
N ASP A 164 3.09 1.12 -0.96
CA ASP A 164 4.04 1.56 0.07
C ASP A 164 4.90 2.69 -0.49
N GLU A 165 4.70 3.91 0.00
CA GLU A 165 5.38 5.14 -0.42
C GLU A 165 5.40 5.32 -1.96
N PRO A 166 4.23 5.28 -2.65
CA PRO A 166 4.18 5.21 -4.10
C PRO A 166 4.71 6.44 -4.82
N THR A 167 4.97 7.52 -4.10
CA THR A 167 5.43 8.83 -4.62
C THR A 167 6.82 9.22 -4.14
N GLY A 168 7.44 8.44 -3.24
CA GLY A 168 8.63 8.84 -2.50
C GLY A 168 9.90 9.07 -3.32
N ALA A 169 9.96 8.61 -4.59
CA ALA A 169 11.11 8.78 -5.47
C ALA A 169 10.77 9.52 -6.78
N LEU A 170 9.63 10.21 -6.83
CA LEU A 170 9.11 10.85 -8.02
C LEU A 170 9.29 12.37 -7.98
N ASP A 171 9.46 12.98 -9.16
CA ASP A 171 9.25 14.42 -9.32
C ASP A 171 7.76 14.78 -9.20
N THR A 172 7.48 16.07 -9.05
CA THR A 172 6.13 16.59 -8.82
C THR A 172 5.12 16.14 -9.90
N GLY A 173 5.51 16.13 -11.18
CA GLY A 173 4.63 15.75 -12.29
C GLY A 173 4.25 14.27 -12.25
N ASN A 174 5.23 13.41 -12.01
CA ASN A 174 5.02 11.96 -11.86
C ASN A 174 4.25 11.62 -10.56
N THR A 175 4.47 12.36 -9.48
CA THR A 175 3.70 12.25 -8.23
C THR A 175 2.20 12.46 -8.48
N LEU A 176 1.84 13.55 -9.18
CA LEU A 176 0.44 13.86 -9.48
C LEU A 176 -0.19 12.76 -10.34
N LEU A 177 0.49 12.31 -11.39
CA LEU A 177 0.02 11.23 -12.25
C LEU A 177 -0.30 9.95 -11.44
N VAL A 178 0.61 9.54 -10.56
CA VAL A 178 0.43 8.34 -9.73
C VAL A 178 -0.77 8.49 -8.81
N LEU A 179 -0.90 9.62 -8.12
CA LEU A 179 -2.01 9.87 -7.20
C LEU A 179 -3.36 9.94 -7.93
N ASP A 180 -3.40 10.55 -9.11
CA ASP A 180 -4.62 10.62 -9.93
C ASP A 180 -5.04 9.22 -10.38
N VAL A 181 -4.10 8.38 -10.84
CA VAL A 181 -4.39 6.99 -11.22
C VAL A 181 -4.90 6.18 -10.02
N LEU A 182 -4.27 6.29 -8.84
CA LEU A 182 -4.73 5.58 -7.63
C LEU A 182 -6.15 6.04 -7.22
N ARG A 183 -6.45 7.32 -7.40
CA ARG A 183 -7.78 7.86 -7.13
C ARG A 183 -8.81 7.37 -8.14
N ASP A 184 -8.48 7.34 -9.44
CA ASP A 184 -9.37 6.84 -10.49
C ASP A 184 -9.69 5.36 -10.28
N LEU A 185 -8.71 4.56 -9.85
CA LEU A 185 -8.92 3.16 -9.49
C LEU A 185 -9.91 3.02 -8.31
N ALA A 186 -9.76 3.84 -7.28
CA ALA A 186 -10.68 3.86 -6.15
C ALA A 186 -12.09 4.23 -6.60
N THR A 187 -12.23 5.27 -7.41
CA THR A 187 -13.52 5.69 -7.99
C THR A 187 -14.14 4.60 -8.86
N GLY A 188 -13.31 3.80 -9.55
CA GLY A 188 -13.71 2.62 -10.32
C GLY A 188 -14.08 1.39 -9.50
N GLY A 189 -14.04 1.46 -8.17
CA GLY A 189 -14.46 0.40 -7.25
C GLY A 189 -13.33 -0.44 -6.65
N THR A 190 -12.06 -0.24 -7.06
CA THR A 190 -10.89 -0.88 -6.45
C THR A 190 -10.62 -0.25 -5.07
N ASN A 191 -10.35 -1.05 -4.06
CA ASN A 191 -9.82 -0.52 -2.80
C ASN A 191 -8.36 -0.14 -2.99
N VAL A 192 -7.98 1.06 -2.59
CA VAL A 192 -6.58 1.50 -2.61
C VAL A 192 -6.14 1.84 -1.19
N VAL A 193 -5.07 1.20 -0.73
CA VAL A 193 -4.45 1.46 0.57
C VAL A 193 -3.04 1.95 0.33
N MET A 194 -2.79 3.20 0.67
CA MET A 194 -1.50 3.86 0.48
C MET A 194 -0.86 4.15 1.84
N VAL A 195 0.36 3.71 2.04
CA VAL A 195 1.21 4.19 3.14
C VAL A 195 2.01 5.37 2.62
N THR A 196 1.98 6.49 3.33
CA THR A 196 2.78 7.65 2.97
C THR A 196 3.12 8.52 4.18
N HIS A 197 4.22 9.26 4.09
CA HIS A 197 4.57 10.36 4.98
C HIS A 197 4.32 11.74 4.32
N ASP A 198 3.94 11.74 3.04
CA ASP A 198 3.60 12.94 2.29
C ASP A 198 2.17 13.38 2.65
N VAL A 199 2.08 14.57 3.24
CA VAL A 199 0.84 15.19 3.71
C VAL A 199 -0.09 15.53 2.55
N ASP A 200 0.45 16.01 1.43
CA ASP A 200 -0.34 16.37 0.26
C ASP A 200 -0.90 15.14 -0.44
N ALA A 201 -0.12 14.07 -0.51
CA ALA A 201 -0.60 12.77 -1.00
C ALA A 201 -1.72 12.22 -0.10
N ALA A 202 -1.57 12.28 1.22
CA ALA A 202 -2.58 11.80 2.17
C ALA A 202 -3.87 12.64 2.12
N ALA A 203 -3.78 13.95 1.90
CA ALA A 203 -4.94 14.84 1.76
C ALA A 203 -5.81 14.53 0.52
N ARG A 204 -5.26 13.80 -0.46
CA ARG A 204 -6.01 13.32 -1.62
C ARG A 204 -6.85 12.07 -1.34
N ALA A 205 -6.61 11.41 -0.20
CA ALA A 205 -7.35 10.21 0.17
C ALA A 205 -8.78 10.53 0.63
N ASP A 206 -9.68 9.56 0.48
CA ASP A 206 -11.06 9.65 0.97
C ASP A 206 -11.13 9.33 2.47
N ARG A 207 -10.10 8.65 2.97
CA ARG A 207 -9.95 8.25 4.38
C ARG A 207 -8.50 8.31 4.81
N VAL A 208 -8.26 8.74 6.03
CA VAL A 208 -6.94 8.79 6.64
C VAL A 208 -6.93 7.96 7.93
N VAL A 209 -5.97 7.04 8.03
CA VAL A 209 -5.72 6.21 9.20
C VAL A 209 -4.43 6.69 9.84
N PHE A 210 -4.52 7.23 11.05
CA PHE A 210 -3.36 7.70 11.80
C PHE A 210 -2.81 6.56 12.66
N MET A 211 -1.53 6.27 12.49
CA MET A 211 -0.82 5.28 13.28
C MET A 211 0.18 5.94 14.24
N ARG A 212 0.24 5.44 15.47
CA ARG A 212 1.20 5.85 16.48
C ARG A 212 1.57 4.66 17.37
N ASP A 213 2.85 4.46 17.61
CA ASP A 213 3.38 3.44 18.52
C ASP A 213 2.79 2.03 18.30
N GLY A 214 2.64 1.65 17.03
CA GLY A 214 2.10 0.35 16.63
C GLY A 214 0.57 0.21 16.76
N ARG A 215 -0.17 1.29 17.00
CA ARG A 215 -1.62 1.29 17.14
C ARG A 215 -2.29 2.18 16.09
N VAL A 216 -3.54 1.86 15.75
CA VAL A 216 -4.42 2.79 15.05
C VAL A 216 -4.91 3.81 16.07
N ALA A 217 -4.42 5.04 15.98
CA ALA A 217 -4.78 6.11 16.91
C ALA A 217 -6.11 6.77 16.53
N GLU A 218 -6.35 6.95 15.23
CA GLU A 218 -7.55 7.61 14.73
C GLU A 218 -7.85 7.14 13.29
N VAL A 219 -9.12 7.13 12.91
CA VAL A 219 -9.57 6.93 11.54
C VAL A 219 -10.53 8.05 11.19
N SER A 220 -10.14 8.89 10.24
CA SER A 220 -10.92 10.04 9.78
C SER A 220 -11.36 9.87 8.33
N GLY A 221 -12.37 10.63 7.90
CA GLY A 221 -12.72 10.80 6.50
C GLY A 221 -11.69 11.64 5.77
N ARG A 222 -12.12 12.30 4.69
CA ARG A 222 -11.25 13.20 3.91
C ARG A 222 -10.83 14.40 4.74
N LEU A 223 -9.53 14.69 4.73
CA LEU A 223 -8.93 15.78 5.50
C LEU A 223 -8.19 16.74 4.57
N SER A 224 -7.99 17.98 5.02
CA SER A 224 -7.05 18.91 4.41
C SER A 224 -5.60 18.54 4.75
N ALA A 225 -4.63 19.02 3.97
CA ALA A 225 -3.21 18.83 4.26
C ALA A 225 -2.82 19.35 5.66
N THR A 226 -3.41 20.46 6.09
CA THR A 226 -3.20 21.03 7.43
C THR A 226 -3.69 20.09 8.53
N ASP A 227 -4.88 19.49 8.35
CA ASP A 227 -5.45 18.57 9.34
C ASP A 227 -4.68 17.24 9.38
N VAL A 228 -4.23 16.73 8.22
CA VAL A 228 -3.35 15.56 8.16
C VAL A 228 -2.06 15.82 8.93
N LEU A 229 -1.42 16.98 8.70
CA LEU A 229 -0.20 17.35 9.41
C LEU A 229 -0.41 17.47 10.91
N ALA A 230 -1.53 18.07 11.34
CA ALA A 230 -1.90 18.17 12.76
C ALA A 230 -2.09 16.78 13.39
N GLY A 231 -2.85 15.89 12.71
CA GLY A 231 -3.07 14.51 13.16
C GLY A 231 -1.79 13.69 13.27
N MET A 232 -0.85 13.86 12.31
CA MET A 232 0.45 13.18 12.35
C MET A 232 1.32 13.63 13.53
N ARG A 233 1.27 14.91 13.92
CA ARG A 233 1.99 15.44 15.10
C ARG A 233 1.38 14.97 16.42
N GLY A 234 0.08 14.64 16.44
CA GLY A 234 -0.68 14.27 17.62
C GLY A 234 -1.08 15.50 18.47
N PRO A 235 -1.89 15.30 19.51
CA PRO A 235 -2.17 16.37 20.45
C PRO A 235 -0.85 16.90 20.97
N VAL A 236 -0.63 18.22 20.84
CA VAL A 236 0.49 18.91 21.49
C VAL A 236 0.31 18.61 22.99
N ALA A 237 1.21 17.87 23.59
CA ALA A 237 1.25 17.76 25.04
C ALA A 237 1.27 19.22 25.55
N ALA A 238 0.24 19.61 26.29
CA ALA A 238 0.19 20.94 26.88
C ALA A 238 1.52 21.14 27.61
N ALA A 239 2.29 22.13 27.19
CA ALA A 239 3.54 22.49 27.83
C ALA A 239 3.20 22.69 29.31
N GLY A 240 3.66 21.75 30.15
CA GLY A 240 3.49 21.87 31.57
C GLY A 240 3.98 23.24 31.98
N GLU A 241 3.14 24.03 32.60
CA GLU A 241 3.51 25.24 33.28
C GLU A 241 4.69 24.88 34.19
N ILE A 242 5.87 25.37 33.83
CA ILE A 242 7.00 25.39 34.77
C ILE A 242 6.59 26.43 35.80
N GLY A 243 5.97 25.93 36.86
CA GLY A 243 5.68 26.75 38.03
C GLY A 243 7.02 27.20 38.64
N GLU A 244 7.29 28.49 38.50
CA GLU A 244 8.27 29.16 39.37
C GLU A 244 7.77 29.10 40.79
N ALA A 245 8.60 28.51 41.66
CA ALA A 245 8.59 28.74 43.10
C ALA A 245 10.02 28.69 43.61
#